data_fe21204d7ac086c08721e31316301f6b
#
_entry.id   fe21204d7ac086c08721e31316301f6b
#
_cell.length_a   1.000
_cell.length_b   1.000
_cell.length_c   1.000
_cell.angle_alpha   90.00
_cell.angle_beta   90.00
_cell.angle_gamma   90.00
#
_symmetry.space_group_name_H-M   'P 1'
#
loop_
_entity.id
_entity.type
_entity.pdbx_description
1 polymer ?
#
loop_
_entity_poly.entity_id
_entity_poly.type
_entity_poly.pdbx_seq_one_letter_code
_entity_poly.pdbx_strand_id
1 'polypeptide(L)'
;MALKENSRLVLDYVKAHDGENFTAVDIAEALGLTAKQVNGIVTSAFQRKGLMCRVEAEVEVEEGKHKTVKFVQLTDEGRAFDPDAVDAE
;
A
#
# COMPACT_ATOMS: atom_id res chain seq x y z
N MET A 1 10.35 12.95 11.74
CA MET A 1 9.61 13.69 10.71
C MET A 1 8.29 13.02 10.42
N ALA A 2 7.21 13.78 10.41
CA ALA A 2 5.88 13.23 10.16
C ALA A 2 5.74 12.75 8.72
N LEU A 3 4.90 11.76 8.52
CA LEU A 3 4.53 11.33 7.18
C LEU A 3 3.72 12.42 6.49
N LYS A 4 3.89 12.54 5.19
CA LYS A 4 3.04 13.42 4.39
C LYS A 4 1.60 12.92 4.46
N GLU A 5 0.65 13.83 4.30
CA GLU A 5 -0.77 13.52 4.41
C GLU A 5 -1.18 12.32 3.55
N ASN A 6 -0.78 12.31 2.28
CA ASN A 6 -1.15 11.21 1.39
C ASN A 6 -0.49 9.89 1.81
N SER A 7 0.74 9.94 2.31
CA SER A 7 1.43 8.74 2.81
C SER A 7 0.69 8.18 4.02
N ARG A 8 0.23 9.05 4.90
CA ARG A 8 -0.55 8.64 6.07
C ARG A 8 -1.87 7.99 5.67
N LEU A 9 -2.55 8.57 4.69
CA LEU A 9 -3.80 8.00 4.18
C LEU A 9 -3.58 6.59 3.63
N VAL A 10 -2.52 6.39 2.86
CA VAL A 10 -2.18 5.07 2.31
C VAL A 10 -1.90 4.08 3.45
N LEU A 11 -1.10 4.47 4.41
CA LEU A 11 -0.76 3.60 5.53
C LEU A 11 -2.01 3.22 6.34
N ASP A 12 -2.86 4.20 6.65
CA ASP A 12 -4.08 3.95 7.41
C ASP A 12 -5.02 3.00 6.65
N TYR A 13 -5.15 3.18 5.35
CA TYR A 13 -5.97 2.29 4.53
C TYR A 13 -5.44 0.86 4.56
N VAL A 14 -4.14 0.70 4.33
CA VAL A 14 -3.53 -0.63 4.29
C VAL A 14 -3.64 -1.32 5.65
N LYS A 15 -3.47 -0.58 6.74
CA LYS A 15 -3.65 -1.13 8.09
C LYS A 15 -5.08 -1.55 8.36
N ALA A 16 -6.04 -0.74 7.94
CA ALA A 16 -7.47 -1.03 8.13
C ALA A 16 -7.91 -2.25 7.34
N HIS A 17 -7.25 -2.54 6.24
CA HIS A 17 -7.57 -3.66 5.35
C HIS A 17 -6.50 -4.75 5.36
N ASP A 18 -5.71 -4.84 6.43
CA ASP A 18 -4.67 -5.84 6.57
C ASP A 18 -5.25 -7.24 6.44
N GLY A 19 -4.61 -8.07 5.63
CA GLY A 19 -5.10 -9.40 5.32
C GLY A 19 -5.98 -9.49 4.08
N GLU A 20 -6.39 -8.35 3.53
CA GLU A 20 -7.14 -8.31 2.28
C GLU A 20 -6.19 -8.12 1.10
N ASN A 21 -6.63 -8.56 -0.07
CA ASN A 21 -5.85 -8.40 -1.30
C ASN A 21 -6.31 -7.15 -2.04
N PHE A 22 -5.41 -6.20 -2.25
CA PHE A 22 -5.72 -4.98 -2.99
C PHE A 22 -4.45 -4.47 -3.68
N THR A 23 -4.67 -3.75 -4.77
CA THR A 23 -3.58 -3.14 -5.56
C THR A 23 -3.46 -1.66 -5.24
N ALA A 24 -2.41 -1.03 -5.80
CA ALA A 24 -2.28 0.43 -5.68
C ALA A 24 -3.46 1.15 -6.31
N VAL A 25 -4.06 0.59 -7.38
CA VAL A 25 -5.24 1.18 -8.01
C VAL A 25 -6.42 1.16 -7.04
N ASP A 26 -6.62 0.05 -6.33
CA ASP A 26 -7.71 -0.05 -5.35
C ASP A 26 -7.55 0.98 -4.24
N ILE A 27 -6.33 1.15 -3.75
CA ILE A 27 -6.04 2.17 -2.74
C ILE A 27 -6.33 3.57 -3.28
N ALA A 28 -5.88 3.84 -4.50
CA ALA A 28 -6.08 5.14 -5.13
C ALA A 28 -7.55 5.48 -5.27
N GLU A 29 -8.36 4.54 -5.72
CA GLU A 29 -9.80 4.75 -5.85
C GLU A 29 -10.46 5.03 -4.49
N ALA A 30 -10.06 4.30 -3.46
CA ALA A 30 -10.62 4.47 -2.14
C ALA A 30 -10.27 5.83 -1.52
N LEU A 31 -9.08 6.34 -1.82
CA LEU A 31 -8.59 7.59 -1.22
C LEU A 31 -8.74 8.81 -2.12
N GLY A 32 -9.22 8.64 -3.34
CA GLY A 32 -9.34 9.75 -4.28
C GLY A 32 -8.00 10.22 -4.85
N LEU A 33 -7.02 9.32 -4.89
CA LEU A 33 -5.69 9.59 -5.45
C LEU A 33 -5.53 8.90 -6.80
N THR A 34 -4.43 9.15 -7.48
CA THR A 34 -4.11 8.43 -8.71
C THR A 34 -3.27 7.19 -8.38
N ALA A 35 -3.34 6.18 -9.25
CA ALA A 35 -2.51 4.97 -9.08
C ALA A 35 -1.03 5.33 -9.07
N LYS A 36 -0.62 6.30 -9.89
CA LYS A 36 0.76 6.77 -9.95
C LYS A 36 1.21 7.36 -8.60
N GLN A 37 0.35 8.15 -7.97
CA GLN A 37 0.65 8.72 -6.65
C GLN A 37 0.81 7.63 -5.60
N VAL A 38 -0.13 6.68 -5.56
CA VAL A 38 -0.08 5.58 -4.59
C VAL A 38 1.15 4.70 -4.81
N ASN A 39 1.45 4.36 -6.06
CA ASN A 39 2.65 3.56 -6.37
C ASN A 39 3.93 4.27 -5.91
N GLY A 40 4.03 5.58 -6.16
CA GLY A 40 5.18 6.37 -5.72
C GLY A 40 5.31 6.39 -4.20
N ILE A 41 4.20 6.57 -3.50
CA ILE A 41 4.18 6.59 -2.04
C ILE A 41 4.59 5.23 -1.47
N VAL A 42 4.00 4.14 -1.97
CA VAL A 42 4.32 2.80 -1.49
C VAL A 42 5.79 2.50 -1.71
N THR A 43 6.31 2.80 -2.91
CA THR A 43 7.70 2.52 -3.24
C THR A 43 8.66 3.35 -2.40
N SER A 44 8.45 4.67 -2.32
CA SER A 44 9.43 5.55 -1.68
C SER A 44 9.28 5.67 -0.17
N ALA A 45 8.04 5.66 0.33
CA ALA A 45 7.81 5.87 1.75
C ALA A 45 7.77 4.57 2.56
N PHE A 46 7.27 3.50 2.00
CA PHE A 46 7.01 2.27 2.75
C PHE A 46 7.84 1.07 2.31
N GLN A 47 7.86 0.74 1.04
CA GLN A 47 8.60 -0.42 0.56
C GLN A 47 10.10 -0.27 0.83
N ARG A 48 10.61 0.91 0.64
CA ARG A 48 12.01 1.24 0.88
C ARG A 48 12.42 1.05 2.33
N LYS A 49 11.50 1.28 3.25
CA LYS A 49 11.73 1.12 4.69
C LYS A 49 11.39 -0.28 5.20
N GLY A 50 10.94 -1.15 4.31
CA GLY A 50 10.54 -2.49 4.68
C GLY A 50 9.20 -2.58 5.38
N LEU A 51 8.36 -1.55 5.28
CA LEU A 51 7.06 -1.51 5.96
C LEU A 51 5.95 -2.13 5.12
N MET A 52 6.10 -2.13 3.80
CA MET A 52 5.15 -2.73 2.88
C MET A 52 5.89 -3.54 1.84
N CYS A 53 5.22 -4.52 1.26
CA CYS A 53 5.75 -5.30 0.16
C CYS A 53 4.69 -5.48 -0.91
N ARG A 54 5.12 -5.93 -2.08
CA ARG A 54 4.22 -6.25 -3.17
C ARG A 54 4.33 -7.72 -3.47
N VAL A 55 3.16 -8.36 -3.59
CA VAL A 55 3.07 -9.78 -3.89
C VAL A 55 2.44 -9.93 -5.26
N GLU A 56 3.14 -10.58 -6.17
CA GLU A 56 2.61 -10.84 -7.50
C GLU A 56 1.61 -11.98 -7.43
N ALA A 57 0.48 -11.81 -8.11
CA ALA A 57 -0.54 -12.83 -8.21
C ALA A 57 -1.17 -12.78 -9.59
N GLU A 58 -1.63 -13.91 -10.06
CA GLU A 58 -2.33 -13.99 -11.33
C GLU A 58 -3.82 -14.04 -11.04
N VAL A 59 -4.57 -13.14 -11.63
CA VAL A 59 -6.02 -13.08 -11.46
C VAL A 59 -6.71 -13.20 -12.82
N GLU A 60 -7.88 -13.82 -12.82
CA GLU A 60 -8.69 -13.93 -14.02
C GLU A 60 -9.50 -12.64 -14.17
N VAL A 61 -9.30 -11.92 -15.28
CA VAL A 61 -10.01 -10.67 -15.57
C VAL A 61 -11.19 -10.85 -16.49
N GLU A 62 -11.10 -11.85 -17.38
CA GLU A 62 -12.17 -12.28 -18.27
C GLU A 62 -12.07 -13.78 -18.41
N GLU A 63 -13.13 -14.44 -18.86
CA GLU A 63 -13.12 -15.86 -19.08
C GLU A 63 -11.95 -16.26 -19.98
N GLY A 64 -11.06 -17.10 -19.48
CA GLY A 64 -9.88 -17.58 -20.19
C GLY A 64 -8.74 -16.58 -20.30
N LYS A 65 -8.85 -15.40 -19.68
CA LYS A 65 -7.77 -14.41 -19.68
C LYS A 65 -7.30 -14.10 -18.28
N HIS A 66 -5.99 -14.09 -18.10
CA HIS A 66 -5.35 -13.84 -16.81
C HIS A 66 -4.46 -12.61 -16.89
N LYS A 67 -4.33 -11.91 -15.78
CA LYS A 67 -3.46 -10.76 -15.67
C LYS A 67 -2.66 -10.86 -14.38
N THR A 68 -1.37 -10.57 -14.47
CA THR A 68 -0.53 -10.48 -13.29
C THR A 68 -0.75 -9.14 -12.62
N VAL A 69 -1.08 -9.16 -11.34
CA VAL A 69 -1.24 -7.96 -10.53
C VAL A 69 -0.30 -8.03 -9.33
N LYS A 70 -0.02 -6.87 -8.75
CA LYS A 70 0.80 -6.79 -7.55
C LYS A 70 -0.05 -6.26 -6.40
N PHE A 71 -0.32 -7.13 -5.43
CA PHE A 71 -1.04 -6.72 -4.23
C PHE A 71 -0.08 -6.05 -3.26
N VAL A 72 -0.55 -4.96 -2.67
CA VAL A 72 0.20 -4.24 -1.63
C VAL A 72 -0.15 -4.85 -0.29
N GLN A 73 0.86 -5.23 0.49
CA GLN A 73 0.66 -5.84 1.79
C GLN A 73 1.60 -5.22 2.81
N LEU A 74 1.19 -5.22 4.07
CA LEU A 74 2.06 -4.83 5.17
C LEU A 74 3.01 -5.96 5.52
N THR A 75 4.24 -5.58 5.86
CA THR A 75 5.19 -6.50 6.49
C THR A 75 4.94 -6.51 8.00
N ASP A 76 5.64 -7.38 8.73
CA ASP A 76 5.54 -7.39 10.19
C ASP A 76 5.99 -6.05 10.76
N GLU A 77 7.04 -5.46 10.21
CA GLU A 77 7.52 -4.14 10.59
C GLU A 77 6.46 -3.07 10.29
N GLY A 78 5.76 -3.20 9.17
CA GLY A 78 4.69 -2.27 8.82
C GLY A 78 3.52 -2.32 9.78
N ARG A 79 3.17 -3.51 10.26
CA ARG A 79 2.10 -3.66 11.24
C ARG A 79 2.46 -3.05 12.58
N ALA A 80 3.73 -3.14 12.97
CA ALA A 80 4.23 -2.57 14.21
C ALA A 80 4.53 -1.08 14.11
N PHE A 81 4.59 -0.54 12.90
CA PHE A 81 4.94 0.85 12.68
C PHE A 81 3.82 1.78 13.15
N ASP A 82 4.19 2.75 13.97
CA ASP A 82 3.27 3.77 14.47
C ASP A 82 3.61 5.10 13.81
N PRO A 83 2.77 5.61 12.91
CA PRO A 83 3.05 6.87 12.23
C PRO A 83 3.08 8.07 13.18
N ASP A 84 2.42 7.99 14.31
CA ASP A 84 2.44 9.07 15.29
C ASP A 84 3.77 9.12 16.04
N ALA A 85 4.42 7.97 16.21
CA ALA A 85 5.73 7.90 16.87
C ALA A 85 6.84 8.49 16.01
N VAL A 86 6.66 8.53 14.68
CA VAL A 86 7.66 9.09 13.76
C VAL A 86 7.92 10.56 14.04
N ASP A 87 6.94 11.27 14.51
CA ASP A 87 7.06 12.70 14.81
C ASP A 87 8.05 12.96 15.95
N ALA A 88 8.40 11.95 16.71
CA ALA A 88 9.35 12.10 17.80
C ALA A 88 10.80 12.21 17.32
N GLU A 89 11.03 11.94 16.06
CA GLU A 89 12.36 12.07 15.46
C GLU A 89 12.60 13.51 14.98
#